data_2fe1d89b6f63b425e435f80153ca7281
#
_entry.id   2fe1d89b6f63b425e435f80153ca7281
#
_cell.length_a   1.000
_cell.length_b   1.000
_cell.length_c   1.000
_cell.angle_alpha   90.00
_cell.angle_beta   90.00
_cell.angle_gamma   90.00
#
_symmetry.space_group_name_H-M   'P 1'
#
loop_
_entity.id
_entity.type
_entity.pdbx_description
1 polymer ?
#
loop_
_entity_poly.entity_id
_entity_poly.type
_entity_poly.pdbx_seq_one_letter_code
_entity_poly.pdbx_strand_id
1 'polypeptide(L)'
;MKKIVFYGKSGSGKSTTCKNAISYYEDKKQNVEVIKLAYPLYYIQNEFYKAAGIEINFYDQNQHLLEVIATNIRELNPQGLISNFNSRLSQSTADVVINDDLRDTKVDYPEMKKNGFIFVKIQCDEDLRIDRLKARNDLNTVVHSKTTDSIDEIIPDFVIDTSSEDMSVAKDALYGFLSNL
;
A
#
# COMPACT_ATOMS: atom_id res chain seq x y z
N MET A 1 -5.44 8.68 -17.18
CA MET A 1 -5.27 8.21 -15.79
C MET A 1 -3.94 7.47 -15.67
N LYS A 2 -3.00 7.98 -14.87
CA LYS A 2 -1.77 7.29 -14.46
C LYS A 2 -2.10 6.35 -13.30
N LYS A 3 -1.46 5.18 -13.22
CA LYS A 3 -1.74 4.17 -12.19
C LYS A 3 -0.43 3.69 -11.57
N ILE A 4 -0.23 3.90 -10.27
CA ILE A 4 1.03 3.64 -9.58
C ILE A 4 0.77 2.77 -8.34
N VAL A 5 1.60 1.75 -8.17
CA VAL A 5 1.65 0.94 -6.95
C VAL A 5 2.96 1.21 -6.22
N PHE A 6 2.88 1.70 -4.99
CA PHE A 6 4.01 1.71 -4.07
C PHE A 6 3.95 0.46 -3.19
N TYR A 7 4.91 -0.44 -3.33
CA TYR A 7 4.95 -1.69 -2.57
C TYR A 7 6.30 -1.90 -1.88
N GLY A 8 6.35 -2.79 -0.93
CA GLY A 8 7.53 -3.09 -0.12
C GLY A 8 7.14 -3.53 1.29
N LYS A 9 8.10 -3.96 2.08
CA LYS A 9 7.88 -4.46 3.45
C LYS A 9 7.27 -3.38 4.36
N SER A 10 6.55 -3.79 5.40
CA SER A 10 6.04 -2.85 6.42
C SER A 10 7.20 -2.10 7.07
N GLY A 11 7.06 -0.78 7.26
CA GLY A 11 8.15 0.07 7.78
C GLY A 11 9.11 0.62 6.71
N SER A 12 9.03 0.19 5.44
CA SER A 12 9.91 0.67 4.37
C SER A 12 9.69 2.11 3.91
N GLY A 13 8.70 2.85 4.43
CA GLY A 13 8.45 4.23 4.02
C GLY A 13 7.40 4.41 2.93
N LYS A 14 6.65 3.37 2.53
CA LYS A 14 5.59 3.45 1.50
C LYS A 14 4.63 4.61 1.69
N SER A 15 4.06 4.74 2.91
CA SER A 15 3.07 5.79 3.19
C SER A 15 3.64 7.20 3.07
N THR A 16 4.91 7.40 3.42
CA THR A 16 5.61 8.67 3.25
C THR A 16 5.83 8.95 1.77
N THR A 17 6.29 7.95 1.00
CA THR A 17 6.48 8.05 -0.44
C THR A 17 5.15 8.34 -1.15
N CYS A 18 4.07 7.68 -0.74
CA CYS A 18 2.73 7.92 -1.27
C CYS A 18 2.29 9.37 -1.02
N LYS A 19 2.46 9.90 0.20
CA LYS A 19 2.15 11.31 0.53
C LYS A 19 2.95 12.28 -0.33
N ASN A 20 4.26 12.03 -0.53
CA ASN A 20 5.09 12.88 -1.40
C ASN A 20 4.62 12.81 -2.86
N ALA A 21 4.20 11.65 -3.37
CA ALA A 21 3.67 11.52 -4.71
C ALA A 21 2.33 12.26 -4.88
N ILE A 22 1.46 12.21 -3.88
CA ILE A 22 0.20 12.98 -3.86
C ILE A 22 0.53 14.47 -3.97
N SER A 23 1.37 15.01 -3.07
CA SER A 23 1.76 16.41 -3.09
C SER A 23 2.37 16.83 -4.44
N TYR A 24 3.23 15.98 -5.03
CA TYR A 24 3.82 16.25 -6.34
C TYR A 24 2.78 16.45 -7.46
N TYR A 25 1.74 15.64 -7.47
CA TYR A 25 0.69 15.72 -8.49
C TYR A 25 -0.31 16.85 -8.19
N GLU A 26 -0.65 17.08 -6.91
CA GLU A 26 -1.51 18.18 -6.48
C GLU A 26 -0.89 19.55 -6.81
N ASP A 27 0.43 19.71 -6.62
CA ASP A 27 1.17 20.91 -7.03
C ASP A 27 1.07 21.18 -8.54
N LYS A 28 0.86 20.11 -9.33
CA LYS A 28 0.61 20.18 -10.78
C LYS A 28 -0.88 20.28 -11.14
N LYS A 29 -1.76 20.48 -10.15
CA LYS A 29 -3.21 20.57 -10.29
C LYS A 29 -3.85 19.31 -10.89
N GLN A 30 -3.25 18.14 -10.65
CA GLN A 30 -3.79 16.85 -11.02
C GLN A 30 -4.56 16.25 -9.85
N ASN A 31 -5.74 15.71 -10.13
CA ASN A 31 -6.55 15.01 -9.12
C ASN A 31 -5.97 13.63 -8.84
N VAL A 32 -5.69 13.35 -7.57
CA VAL A 32 -5.10 12.08 -7.11
C VAL A 32 -6.09 11.33 -6.23
N GLU A 33 -6.26 10.05 -6.50
CA GLU A 33 -7.05 9.16 -5.65
C GLU A 33 -6.19 7.99 -5.16
N VAL A 34 -6.24 7.71 -3.85
CA VAL A 34 -5.62 6.52 -3.25
C VAL A 34 -6.67 5.43 -3.12
N ILE A 35 -6.57 4.38 -3.93
CA ILE A 35 -7.47 3.23 -3.88
C ILE A 35 -6.75 2.06 -3.23
N LYS A 36 -7.20 1.65 -2.03
CA LYS A 36 -6.61 0.55 -1.27
C LYS A 36 -7.25 -0.79 -1.60
N LEU A 37 -6.45 -1.82 -1.85
CA LEU A 37 -6.91 -3.22 -1.96
C LEU A 37 -7.55 -3.69 -0.66
N ALA A 38 -6.96 -3.30 0.47
CA ALA A 38 -7.41 -3.71 1.80
C ALA A 38 -8.64 -2.93 2.31
N TYR A 39 -9.26 -2.03 1.53
CA TYR A 39 -10.44 -1.29 1.98
C TYR A 39 -11.54 -2.19 2.60
N PRO A 40 -11.94 -3.33 2.00
CA PRO A 40 -12.92 -4.22 2.61
C PRO A 40 -12.46 -4.80 3.96
N LEU A 41 -11.14 -5.02 4.12
CA LEU A 41 -10.58 -5.53 5.37
C LEU A 41 -10.71 -4.50 6.50
N TYR A 42 -10.39 -3.24 6.21
CA TYR A 42 -10.55 -2.14 7.17
C TYR A 42 -12.01 -1.93 7.55
N TYR A 43 -12.93 -2.04 6.59
CA TYR A 43 -14.36 -1.96 6.88
C TYR A 43 -14.79 -3.03 7.89
N ILE A 44 -14.42 -4.29 7.65
CA ILE A 44 -14.73 -5.40 8.54
C ILE A 44 -14.04 -5.22 9.90
N GLN A 45 -12.77 -4.82 9.93
CA GLN A 45 -12.05 -4.53 11.17
C GLN A 45 -12.80 -3.48 12.01
N ASN A 46 -13.24 -2.39 11.40
CA ASN A 46 -13.98 -1.35 12.11
C ASN A 46 -15.28 -1.88 12.73
N GLU A 47 -16.03 -2.74 12.01
CA GLU A 47 -17.23 -3.36 12.56
C GLU A 47 -16.91 -4.32 13.74
N PHE A 48 -15.76 -5.03 13.71
CA PHE A 48 -15.30 -5.82 14.85
C PHE A 48 -15.04 -4.96 16.10
N TYR A 49 -14.28 -3.88 15.93
CA TYR A 49 -13.97 -2.98 17.05
C TYR A 49 -15.22 -2.29 17.60
N LYS A 50 -16.11 -1.86 16.72
CA LYS A 50 -17.41 -1.29 17.10
C LYS A 50 -18.27 -2.28 17.88
N ALA A 51 -18.32 -3.55 17.45
CA ALA A 51 -19.04 -4.61 18.18
C ALA A 51 -18.42 -4.88 19.56
N ALA A 52 -17.12 -4.65 19.73
CA ALA A 52 -16.43 -4.73 21.01
C ALA A 52 -16.57 -3.45 21.88
N GLY A 53 -17.27 -2.42 21.41
CA GLY A 53 -17.41 -1.13 22.11
C GLY A 53 -16.14 -0.27 22.09
N ILE A 54 -15.24 -0.48 21.12
CA ILE A 54 -13.96 0.24 20.99
C ILE A 54 -14.01 1.09 19.72
N GLU A 55 -13.68 2.36 19.84
CA GLU A 55 -13.55 3.27 18.70
C GLU A 55 -12.10 3.29 18.20
N ILE A 56 -11.93 3.21 16.88
CA ILE A 56 -10.65 3.33 16.19
C ILE A 56 -10.81 4.24 14.96
N ASN A 57 -9.69 4.78 14.44
CA ASN A 57 -9.73 5.43 13.12
C ASN A 57 -9.85 4.38 12.02
N PHE A 58 -10.50 4.72 10.91
CA PHE A 58 -10.83 3.76 9.85
C PHE A 58 -9.62 2.96 9.35
N TYR A 59 -8.46 3.60 9.21
CA TYR A 59 -7.22 2.97 8.72
C TYR A 59 -6.21 2.62 9.83
N ASP A 60 -6.62 2.63 11.10
CA ASP A 60 -5.79 2.07 12.17
C ASP A 60 -5.55 0.58 11.91
N GLN A 61 -4.33 0.10 12.19
CA GLN A 61 -3.93 -1.24 11.78
C GLN A 61 -3.83 -2.19 12.97
N ASN A 62 -4.75 -3.15 13.04
CA ASN A 62 -4.51 -4.42 13.72
C ASN A 62 -4.08 -5.44 12.66
N GLN A 63 -2.78 -5.53 12.42
CA GLN A 63 -2.24 -6.34 11.32
C GLN A 63 -2.66 -7.81 11.43
N HIS A 64 -2.67 -8.38 12.64
CA HIS A 64 -3.13 -9.76 12.84
C HIS A 64 -4.58 -9.96 12.40
N LEU A 65 -5.49 -9.09 12.86
CA LEU A 65 -6.91 -9.17 12.49
C LEU A 65 -7.11 -8.99 10.97
N LEU A 66 -6.42 -8.03 10.37
CA LEU A 66 -6.49 -7.80 8.92
C LEU A 66 -6.01 -9.02 8.12
N GLU A 67 -4.96 -9.72 8.56
CA GLU A 67 -4.46 -10.95 7.93
C GLU A 67 -5.48 -12.10 8.05
N VAL A 68 -6.11 -12.26 9.21
CA VAL A 68 -7.17 -13.27 9.43
C VAL A 68 -8.37 -13.00 8.50
N ILE A 69 -8.83 -11.75 8.44
CA ILE A 69 -9.94 -11.35 7.55
C ILE A 69 -9.57 -11.60 6.08
N ALA A 70 -8.36 -11.21 5.66
CA ALA A 70 -7.90 -11.39 4.30
C ALA A 70 -7.85 -12.87 3.89
N THR A 71 -7.34 -13.73 4.77
CA THR A 71 -7.30 -15.19 4.56
C THR A 71 -8.70 -15.75 4.34
N ASN A 72 -9.64 -15.44 5.23
CA ASN A 72 -11.02 -15.93 5.12
C ASN A 72 -11.73 -15.41 3.86
N ILE A 73 -11.54 -14.14 3.50
CA ILE A 73 -12.11 -13.60 2.25
C ILE A 73 -11.55 -14.35 1.03
N ARG A 74 -10.24 -14.62 0.99
CA ARG A 74 -9.60 -15.31 -0.14
C ARG A 74 -9.98 -16.79 -0.21
N GLU A 75 -10.24 -17.44 0.91
CA GLU A 75 -10.78 -18.80 0.94
C GLU A 75 -12.20 -18.86 0.34
N LEU A 76 -13.04 -17.87 0.65
CA LEU A 76 -14.40 -17.76 0.08
C LEU A 76 -14.38 -17.37 -1.39
N ASN A 77 -13.54 -16.39 -1.74
CA ASN A 77 -13.38 -15.89 -3.11
C ASN A 77 -11.97 -15.33 -3.30
N PRO A 78 -11.05 -16.07 -3.97
CA PRO A 78 -9.69 -15.61 -4.22
C PRO A 78 -9.61 -14.25 -4.94
N GLN A 79 -10.60 -13.94 -5.77
CA GLN A 79 -10.69 -12.68 -6.52
C GLN A 79 -11.43 -11.56 -5.76
N GLY A 80 -11.94 -11.80 -4.56
CA GLY A 80 -12.84 -10.89 -3.86
C GLY A 80 -12.26 -9.49 -3.63
N LEU A 81 -11.00 -9.41 -3.18
CA LEU A 81 -10.34 -8.13 -2.91
C LEU A 81 -10.02 -7.36 -4.19
N ILE A 82 -9.44 -8.04 -5.18
CA ILE A 82 -9.09 -7.39 -6.45
C ILE A 82 -10.32 -6.98 -7.26
N SER A 83 -11.40 -7.76 -7.20
CA SER A 83 -12.68 -7.40 -7.84
C SER A 83 -13.29 -6.15 -7.21
N ASN A 84 -13.27 -6.02 -5.88
CA ASN A 84 -13.69 -4.81 -5.18
C ASN A 84 -12.83 -3.60 -5.56
N PHE A 85 -11.50 -3.79 -5.61
CA PHE A 85 -10.56 -2.78 -6.05
C PHE A 85 -10.87 -2.31 -7.48
N ASN A 86 -11.04 -3.24 -8.43
CA ASN A 86 -11.32 -2.94 -9.83
C ASN A 86 -12.66 -2.20 -10.01
N SER A 87 -13.67 -2.55 -9.22
CA SER A 87 -14.95 -1.83 -9.22
C SER A 87 -14.78 -0.36 -8.82
N ARG A 88 -13.99 -0.08 -7.77
CA ARG A 88 -13.70 1.30 -7.36
C ARG A 88 -12.81 2.03 -8.35
N LEU A 89 -11.82 1.34 -8.92
CA LEU A 89 -10.96 1.88 -9.96
C LEU A 89 -11.76 2.32 -11.19
N SER A 90 -12.76 1.53 -11.61
CA SER A 90 -13.60 1.86 -12.77
C SER A 90 -14.52 3.06 -12.55
N GLN A 91 -14.79 3.42 -11.30
CA GLN A 91 -15.59 4.58 -10.92
C GLN A 91 -14.75 5.85 -10.70
N SER A 92 -13.42 5.69 -10.62
CA SER A 92 -12.52 6.81 -10.41
C SER A 92 -12.44 7.72 -11.62
N THR A 93 -12.50 9.02 -11.39
CA THR A 93 -12.29 10.08 -12.37
C THR A 93 -10.96 10.82 -12.16
N ALA A 94 -10.09 10.29 -11.31
CA ALA A 94 -8.81 10.89 -10.99
C ALA A 94 -7.84 10.86 -12.19
N ASP A 95 -6.96 11.84 -12.27
CA ASP A 95 -5.87 11.86 -13.24
C ASP A 95 -4.81 10.82 -12.89
N VAL A 96 -4.63 10.59 -11.58
CA VAL A 96 -3.65 9.65 -11.02
C VAL A 96 -4.30 8.78 -9.94
N VAL A 97 -4.16 7.47 -10.07
CA VAL A 97 -4.56 6.51 -9.02
C VAL A 97 -3.31 5.91 -8.41
N ILE A 98 -3.26 5.92 -7.08
CA ILE A 98 -2.17 5.32 -6.30
C ILE A 98 -2.72 4.18 -5.45
N ASN A 99 -1.99 3.05 -5.41
CA ASN A 99 -2.16 1.99 -4.43
C ASN A 99 -0.88 1.87 -3.59
N ASP A 100 -0.99 1.70 -2.27
CA ASP A 100 0.14 1.59 -1.34
C ASP A 100 0.05 0.36 -0.41
N ASP A 101 -0.85 -0.57 -0.74
CA ASP A 101 -1.14 -1.70 0.13
C ASP A 101 -1.16 -3.08 -0.56
N LEU A 102 -0.59 -3.20 -1.76
CA LEU A 102 -0.42 -4.47 -2.45
C LEU A 102 0.40 -5.47 -1.61
N ARG A 103 -0.12 -6.70 -1.46
CA ARG A 103 0.48 -7.79 -0.69
C ARG A 103 0.46 -9.14 -1.40
N ASP A 104 -0.54 -9.42 -2.22
CA ASP A 104 -0.71 -10.70 -2.87
C ASP A 104 -0.03 -10.71 -4.24
N THR A 105 0.92 -11.64 -4.40
CA THR A 105 1.72 -11.79 -5.63
C THR A 105 1.08 -12.70 -6.66
N LYS A 106 0.06 -13.49 -6.27
CA LYS A 106 -0.52 -14.53 -7.13
C LYS A 106 -1.81 -14.09 -7.81
N VAL A 107 -2.60 -13.24 -7.17
CA VAL A 107 -3.90 -12.78 -7.67
C VAL A 107 -3.88 -11.28 -7.93
N ASP A 108 -3.55 -10.46 -6.91
CA ASP A 108 -3.68 -9.01 -7.02
C ASP A 108 -2.63 -8.40 -7.96
N TYR A 109 -1.36 -8.83 -7.84
CA TYR A 109 -0.27 -8.31 -8.68
C TYR A 109 -0.50 -8.55 -10.18
N PRO A 110 -0.81 -9.77 -10.67
CA PRO A 110 -1.05 -10.01 -12.09
C PRO A 110 -2.22 -9.19 -12.65
N GLU A 111 -3.30 -9.05 -11.89
CA GLU A 111 -4.46 -8.25 -12.31
C GLU A 111 -4.13 -6.74 -12.36
N MET A 112 -3.40 -6.22 -11.37
CA MET A 112 -2.97 -4.81 -11.40
C MET A 112 -2.00 -4.56 -12.56
N LYS A 113 -1.09 -5.50 -12.84
CA LYS A 113 -0.18 -5.41 -14.00
C LYS A 113 -0.96 -5.38 -15.32
N LYS A 114 -1.95 -6.25 -15.49
CA LYS A 114 -2.86 -6.26 -16.64
C LYS A 114 -3.64 -4.96 -16.79
N ASN A 115 -3.99 -4.32 -15.66
CA ASN A 115 -4.66 -3.03 -15.64
C ASN A 115 -3.72 -1.83 -15.91
N GLY A 116 -2.45 -2.08 -16.19
CA GLY A 116 -1.46 -1.05 -16.56
C GLY A 116 -0.92 -0.24 -15.39
N PHE A 117 -0.88 -0.82 -14.18
CA PHE A 117 -0.19 -0.20 -13.06
C PHE A 117 1.32 -0.29 -13.22
N ILE A 118 2.01 0.75 -12.77
CA ILE A 118 3.47 0.85 -12.67
C ILE A 118 3.87 0.51 -11.23
N PHE A 119 4.82 -0.40 -11.06
CA PHE A 119 5.21 -0.94 -9.76
C PHE A 119 6.50 -0.32 -9.26
N VAL A 120 6.39 0.48 -8.19
CA VAL A 120 7.52 1.15 -7.54
C VAL A 120 7.83 0.45 -6.23
N LYS A 121 8.97 -0.23 -6.17
CA LYS A 121 9.44 -0.88 -4.94
C LYS A 121 10.04 0.16 -4.01
N ILE A 122 9.56 0.17 -2.76
CA ILE A 122 10.16 0.96 -1.69
C ILE A 122 10.97 0.01 -0.82
N GLN A 123 12.27 0.16 -0.85
CA GLN A 123 13.20 -0.62 -0.04
C GLN A 123 13.80 0.22 1.09
N CYS A 124 14.26 -0.45 2.12
CA CYS A 124 14.88 0.14 3.28
C CYS A 124 15.75 -0.90 3.98
N ASP A 125 16.83 -0.47 4.59
CA ASP A 125 17.64 -1.32 5.46
C ASP A 125 16.78 -1.96 6.54
N GLU A 126 17.07 -3.23 6.83
CA GLU A 126 16.21 -4.04 7.72
C GLU A 126 16.19 -3.49 9.14
N ASP A 127 17.32 -3.07 9.70
CA ASP A 127 17.40 -2.53 11.06
C ASP A 127 16.60 -1.23 11.17
N LEU A 128 16.77 -0.31 10.21
CA LEU A 128 16.03 0.94 10.16
C LEU A 128 14.52 0.70 9.98
N ARG A 129 14.16 -0.29 9.18
CA ARG A 129 12.78 -0.70 8.98
C ARG A 129 12.12 -1.17 10.27
N ILE A 130 12.84 -2.02 11.03
CA ILE A 130 12.38 -2.54 12.33
C ILE A 130 12.21 -1.41 13.34
N ASP A 131 13.16 -0.47 13.40
CA ASP A 131 13.08 0.67 14.32
C ASP A 131 11.90 1.59 13.97
N ARG A 132 11.65 1.83 12.69
CA ARG A 132 10.46 2.56 12.23
C ARG A 132 9.15 1.84 12.62
N LEU A 133 9.12 0.51 12.55
CA LEU A 133 7.95 -0.27 12.98
C LEU A 133 7.73 -0.16 14.48
N LYS A 134 8.78 -0.25 15.30
CA LYS A 134 8.69 -0.11 16.77
C LYS A 134 8.20 1.29 17.18
N ALA A 135 8.62 2.33 16.42
CA ALA A 135 8.21 3.71 16.68
C ALA A 135 6.74 4.01 16.26
N ARG A 136 6.10 3.13 15.49
CA ARG A 136 4.70 3.28 15.10
C ARG A 136 3.79 2.87 16.25
N ASN A 137 2.68 3.60 16.38
CA ASN A 137 1.64 3.31 17.39
C ASN A 137 0.50 2.47 16.76
N ASP A 138 0.84 1.37 16.09
CA ASP A 138 -0.15 0.46 15.52
C ASP A 138 -0.87 -0.32 16.64
N LEU A 139 -2.14 -0.68 16.42
CA LEU A 139 -2.94 -1.46 17.36
C LEU A 139 -2.34 -2.85 17.64
N ASN A 140 -1.77 -3.46 16.61
CA ASN A 140 -0.99 -4.70 16.69
C ASN A 140 -0.04 -4.78 15.48
N THR A 141 1.27 -4.98 15.75
CA THR A 141 2.32 -5.02 14.72
C THR A 141 2.88 -6.43 14.58
N VAL A 142 2.93 -6.94 13.35
CA VAL A 142 3.59 -8.19 13.00
C VAL A 142 4.85 -7.87 12.18
N VAL A 143 6.02 -8.24 12.70
CA VAL A 143 7.32 -7.93 12.06
C VAL A 143 7.59 -8.85 10.87
N HIS A 144 7.20 -10.12 10.98
CA HIS A 144 7.37 -11.13 9.93
C HIS A 144 6.02 -11.78 9.63
N SER A 145 5.62 -11.77 8.35
CA SER A 145 4.45 -12.49 7.88
C SER A 145 4.72 -13.10 6.51
N LYS A 146 4.04 -14.20 6.18
CA LYS A 146 4.18 -14.86 4.87
C LYS A 146 3.88 -13.91 3.69
N THR A 147 2.96 -12.98 3.89
CA THR A 147 2.62 -11.97 2.88
C THR A 147 3.68 -10.90 2.71
N THR A 148 4.48 -10.65 3.75
CA THR A 148 5.61 -9.71 3.69
C THR A 148 6.79 -10.30 2.91
N ASP A 149 7.00 -11.60 3.02
CA ASP A 149 8.16 -12.27 2.37
C ASP A 149 7.92 -12.49 0.87
N SER A 150 6.70 -12.79 0.45
CA SER A 150 6.36 -12.99 -0.97
C SER A 150 6.41 -11.71 -1.81
N ILE A 151 6.38 -10.54 -1.19
CA ILE A 151 6.34 -9.26 -1.91
C ILE A 151 7.63 -9.00 -2.75
N ASP A 152 8.71 -9.67 -2.41
CA ASP A 152 9.97 -9.61 -3.15
C ASP A 152 9.91 -10.35 -4.50
N GLU A 153 8.88 -11.17 -4.75
CA GLU A 153 8.62 -11.83 -6.04
C GLU A 153 8.08 -10.84 -7.11
N ILE A 154 7.60 -9.67 -6.70
CA ILE A 154 7.12 -8.63 -7.62
C ILE A 154 8.30 -7.99 -8.35
N ILE A 155 8.24 -7.98 -9.69
CA ILE A 155 9.23 -7.31 -10.51
C ILE A 155 8.92 -5.81 -10.54
N PRO A 156 9.80 -4.94 -10.00
CA PRO A 156 9.58 -3.50 -10.00
C PRO A 156 9.87 -2.88 -11.37
N ASP A 157 9.11 -1.85 -11.73
CA ASP A 157 9.44 -0.95 -12.83
C ASP A 157 10.44 0.14 -12.34
N PHE A 158 10.41 0.47 -11.05
CA PHE A 158 11.32 1.41 -10.41
C PHE A 158 11.55 1.05 -8.93
N VAL A 159 12.72 1.45 -8.40
CA VAL A 159 13.08 1.21 -7.00
C VAL A 159 13.45 2.53 -6.34
N ILE A 160 12.90 2.78 -5.16
CA ILE A 160 13.26 3.91 -4.31
C ILE A 160 13.83 3.36 -3.01
N ASP A 161 15.05 3.76 -2.69
CA ASP A 161 15.71 3.44 -1.43
C ASP A 161 15.45 4.56 -0.40
N THR A 162 14.95 4.16 0.75
CA THR A 162 14.63 5.05 1.87
C THR A 162 15.55 4.84 3.07
N SER A 163 16.69 4.18 2.88
CA SER A 163 17.65 3.87 3.95
C SER A 163 18.45 5.10 4.40
N SER A 164 18.53 6.14 3.55
CA SER A 164 19.24 7.37 3.91
C SER A 164 18.55 8.10 5.07
N GLU A 165 19.33 8.64 5.99
CA GLU A 165 18.86 9.58 7.01
C GLU A 165 18.36 10.89 6.38
N ASP A 166 18.95 11.28 5.25
CA ASP A 166 18.49 12.41 4.45
C ASP A 166 17.26 12.00 3.60
N MET A 167 16.08 12.36 4.10
CA MET A 167 14.82 12.09 3.42
C MET A 167 14.68 12.78 2.07
N SER A 168 15.53 13.78 1.74
CA SER A 168 15.50 14.47 0.44
C SER A 168 15.93 13.54 -0.68
N VAL A 169 16.88 12.63 -0.45
CA VAL A 169 17.39 11.69 -1.45
C VAL A 169 16.28 10.82 -2.03
N ALA A 170 15.48 10.21 -1.17
CA ALA A 170 14.35 9.38 -1.60
C ALA A 170 13.24 10.22 -2.29
N LYS A 171 13.02 11.45 -1.84
CA LYS A 171 12.06 12.38 -2.42
C LYS A 171 12.49 12.82 -3.82
N ASP A 172 13.77 13.14 -4.01
CA ASP A 172 14.32 13.56 -5.31
C ASP A 172 14.28 12.40 -6.32
N ALA A 173 14.61 11.18 -5.88
CA ALA A 173 14.47 9.98 -6.71
C ALA A 173 13.01 9.76 -7.14
N LEU A 174 12.06 9.92 -6.20
CA LEU A 174 10.63 9.85 -6.50
C LEU A 174 10.22 10.90 -7.53
N TYR A 175 10.57 12.16 -7.32
CA TYR A 175 10.17 13.28 -8.20
C TYR A 175 10.80 13.16 -9.59
N GLY A 176 12.06 12.70 -9.68
CA GLY A 176 12.71 12.37 -10.94
C GLY A 176 11.96 11.28 -11.70
N PHE A 177 11.55 10.22 -11.01
CA PHE A 177 10.72 9.16 -11.60
C PHE A 177 9.35 9.69 -12.07
N LEU A 178 8.62 10.40 -11.21
CA LEU A 178 7.28 10.91 -11.53
C LEU A 178 7.27 11.93 -12.68
N SER A 179 8.38 12.64 -12.90
CA SER A 179 8.50 13.62 -13.99
C SER A 179 8.61 12.96 -15.37
N ASN A 180 8.97 11.68 -15.42
CA ASN A 180 9.10 10.89 -16.65
C ASN A 180 7.86 10.03 -16.96
N LEU A 181 6.84 10.08 -16.13
CA LEU A 181 5.53 9.44 -16.35
C LEU A 181 4.57 10.40 -17.02
#